data_8c2bb950c2df4841ef2c754dea124d91
#
_entry.id   8c2bb950c2df4841ef2c754dea124d91
#
_cell.length_a   1.000
_cell.length_b   1.000
_cell.length_c   1.000
_cell.angle_alpha   90.00
_cell.angle_beta   90.00
_cell.angle_gamma   90.00
#
_symmetry.space_group_name_H-M   'P 1'
#
loop_
_entity.id
_entity.type
_entity.pdbx_description
1 polymer ?
#
loop_
_entity_poly.entity_id
_entity_poly.type
_entity_poly.pdbx_seq_one_letter_code
_entity_poly.pdbx_strand_id
1 'polypeptide(L)'
;MAKKILIVDDAAFMRMMIKDILTKNGYEIAAEAENGAKAVEKFKELSPDLVIMDITMPEMDGIQAVREIKKIDGNATIIMCSAMGQQAMVIESIQAGAKDFIVKPFQADRVVEAVKKVIG
;
A
#
# COMPACT_ATOMS: atom_id res chain seq x y z
N MET A 1 -20.40 -4.84 1.57
CA MET A 1 -19.57 -4.19 2.61
C MET A 1 -18.37 -3.54 1.96
N ALA A 2 -17.97 -2.39 2.47
CA ALA A 2 -16.82 -1.68 1.92
C ALA A 2 -15.53 -2.44 2.22
N LYS A 3 -14.63 -2.47 1.24
CA LYS A 3 -13.29 -3.03 1.42
C LYS A 3 -12.47 -2.09 2.29
N LYS A 4 -11.66 -2.65 3.16
CA LYS A 4 -10.83 -1.90 4.12
C LYS A 4 -9.39 -1.82 3.64
N ILE A 5 -8.86 -0.62 3.61
CA ILE A 5 -7.52 -0.36 3.06
C ILE A 5 -6.62 0.28 4.11
N LEU A 6 -5.41 -0.25 4.24
CA LEU A 6 -4.35 0.34 5.06
C LEU A 6 -3.45 1.17 4.13
N ILE A 7 -3.25 2.44 4.46
CA ILE A 7 -2.42 3.35 3.68
C ILE A 7 -1.10 3.58 4.43
N VAL A 8 0.02 3.31 3.75
CA VAL A 8 1.36 3.43 4.34
C VAL A 8 2.23 4.35 3.50
N ASP A 9 2.62 5.47 4.07
CA ASP A 9 3.51 6.46 3.46
C ASP A 9 4.05 7.34 4.58
N ASP A 10 5.31 7.74 4.52
CA ASP A 10 5.90 8.61 5.52
C ASP A 10 5.42 10.05 5.42
N ALA A 11 4.87 10.45 4.27
CA ALA A 11 4.33 11.80 4.05
C ALA A 11 2.83 11.85 4.37
N ALA A 12 2.47 12.61 5.41
CA ALA A 12 1.06 12.77 5.80
C ALA A 12 0.20 13.32 4.67
N PHE A 13 0.75 14.22 3.87
CA PHE A 13 0.07 14.81 2.71
C PHE A 13 -0.31 13.72 1.69
N MET A 14 0.61 12.80 1.43
CA MET A 14 0.36 11.71 0.48
C MET A 14 -0.72 10.76 1.00
N ARG A 15 -0.67 10.41 2.29
CA ARG A 15 -1.71 9.58 2.90
C ARG A 15 -3.09 10.23 2.77
N MET A 16 -3.15 11.55 2.98
CA MET A 16 -4.40 12.29 2.86
C MET A 16 -4.95 12.26 1.44
N MET A 17 -4.08 12.42 0.44
CA MET A 17 -4.49 12.36 -0.96
C MET A 17 -5.08 10.99 -1.33
N ILE A 18 -4.38 9.93 -0.95
CA ILE A 18 -4.82 8.56 -1.25
C ILE A 18 -6.14 8.27 -0.52
N LYS A 19 -6.23 8.65 0.73
CA LYS A 19 -7.44 8.49 1.53
C LYS A 19 -8.64 9.16 0.86
N ASP A 20 -8.46 10.40 0.41
CA ASP A 20 -9.52 11.15 -0.25
C ASP A 20 -9.99 10.46 -1.53
N ILE A 21 -9.06 10.02 -2.36
CA ILE A 21 -9.37 9.30 -3.61
C ILE A 21 -10.20 8.04 -3.30
N LEU A 22 -9.75 7.26 -2.35
CA LEU A 22 -10.36 5.96 -2.05
C LEU A 22 -11.73 6.10 -1.39
N THR A 23 -11.88 7.04 -0.46
CA THR A 23 -13.17 7.24 0.22
C THR A 23 -14.24 7.74 -0.76
N LYS A 24 -13.85 8.58 -1.72
CA LYS A 24 -14.77 9.04 -2.77
C LYS A 24 -15.22 7.91 -3.69
N ASN A 25 -14.49 6.81 -3.72
CA ASN A 25 -14.80 5.67 -4.57
C ASN A 25 -15.39 4.47 -3.79
N GLY A 26 -15.83 4.70 -2.56
CA GLY A 26 -16.57 3.70 -1.80
C GLY A 26 -15.72 2.76 -0.95
N TYR A 27 -14.41 3.01 -0.84
CA TYR A 27 -13.54 2.21 0.00
C TYR A 27 -13.46 2.80 1.41
N GLU A 28 -13.20 1.95 2.40
CA GLU A 28 -13.03 2.36 3.79
C GLU A 28 -11.54 2.32 4.14
N ILE A 29 -11.08 3.33 4.87
CA ILE A 29 -9.68 3.37 5.31
C ILE A 29 -9.61 2.77 6.71
N ALA A 30 -8.97 1.61 6.82
CA ALA A 30 -8.82 0.91 8.09
C ALA A 30 -7.89 1.66 9.03
N ALA A 31 -6.77 2.16 8.50
CA ALA A 31 -5.78 2.91 9.27
C ALA A 31 -4.74 3.51 8.32
N GLU A 32 -3.87 4.33 8.89
CA GLU A 32 -2.69 4.88 8.22
C GLU A 32 -1.46 4.51 9.01
N ALA A 33 -0.33 4.33 8.32
CA ALA A 33 0.96 4.07 8.96
C ALA A 33 2.02 4.92 8.28
N GLU A 34 3.01 5.37 9.05
CA GLU A 34 4.06 6.28 8.56
C GLU A 34 5.38 5.57 8.23
N ASN A 35 5.49 4.29 8.52
CA ASN A 35 6.67 3.50 8.19
C ASN A 35 6.30 2.00 8.10
N GLY A 36 7.28 1.19 7.68
CA GLY A 36 7.05 -0.23 7.49
C GLY A 36 6.77 -0.99 8.77
N ALA A 37 7.43 -0.62 9.88
CA ALA A 37 7.22 -1.30 11.16
C ALA A 37 5.79 -1.11 11.66
N LYS A 38 5.28 0.12 11.55
CA LYS A 38 3.89 0.41 11.92
C LYS A 38 2.89 -0.24 10.96
N ALA A 39 3.26 -0.35 9.69
CA ALA A 39 2.43 -1.04 8.71
C ALA A 39 2.23 -2.51 9.08
N VAL A 40 3.31 -3.20 9.46
CA VAL A 40 3.24 -4.60 9.89
C VAL A 40 2.36 -4.74 11.14
N GLU A 41 2.55 -3.85 12.11
CA GLU A 41 1.76 -3.83 13.34
C GLU A 41 0.26 -3.63 13.04
N LYS A 42 -0.07 -2.64 12.21
CA LYS A 42 -1.46 -2.37 11.82
C LYS A 42 -2.07 -3.50 11.01
N PHE A 43 -1.28 -4.14 10.16
CA PHE A 43 -1.75 -5.30 9.42
C PHE A 43 -2.16 -6.44 10.34
N LYS A 44 -1.34 -6.76 11.33
CA LYS A 44 -1.66 -7.80 12.32
C LYS A 44 -2.95 -7.48 13.08
N GLU A 45 -3.11 -6.22 13.45
CA GLU A 45 -4.21 -5.75 14.27
C GLU A 45 -5.54 -5.74 13.50
N LEU A 46 -5.52 -5.32 12.22
CA LEU A 46 -6.73 -4.98 11.48
C LEU A 46 -7.05 -5.93 10.31
N SER A 47 -6.08 -6.70 9.84
CA SER A 47 -6.25 -7.60 8.68
C SER A 47 -6.99 -6.91 7.52
N PRO A 48 -6.44 -5.80 6.99
CA PRO A 48 -7.13 -5.07 5.91
C PRO A 48 -7.21 -5.88 4.63
N ASP A 49 -8.15 -5.54 3.76
CA ASP A 49 -8.31 -6.19 2.46
C ASP A 49 -7.19 -5.82 1.48
N LEU A 50 -6.58 -4.65 1.67
CA LEU A 50 -5.51 -4.16 0.81
C LEU A 50 -4.57 -3.27 1.61
N VAL A 51 -3.29 -3.32 1.28
CA VAL A 51 -2.28 -2.38 1.78
C VAL A 51 -1.74 -1.59 0.59
N ILE A 52 -1.76 -0.27 0.68
CA ILE A 52 -1.07 0.60 -0.27
C ILE A 52 0.19 1.06 0.43
N MET A 53 1.35 0.69 -0.09
CA MET A 53 2.64 0.78 0.59
C MET A 53 3.65 1.57 -0.22
N ASP A 54 4.18 2.64 0.37
CA ASP A 54 5.31 3.36 -0.21
C ASP A 54 6.57 2.46 -0.12
N ILE A 55 7.44 2.54 -1.11
CA ILE A 55 8.68 1.75 -1.12
C ILE A 55 9.70 2.32 -0.15
N THR A 56 9.95 3.63 -0.22
CA THR A 56 11.03 4.27 0.55
C THR A 56 10.48 4.95 1.79
N MET A 57 10.81 4.42 2.95
CA MET A 57 10.37 4.97 4.25
C MET A 57 11.47 4.79 5.28
N PRO A 58 11.47 5.62 6.35
CA PRO A 58 12.44 5.44 7.43
C PRO A 58 12.16 4.17 8.23
N GLU A 59 13.15 3.70 8.96
CA GLU A 59 13.14 2.52 9.82
C GLU A 59 13.02 1.22 9.04
N MET A 60 11.82 0.87 8.59
CA MET A 60 11.60 -0.32 7.75
C MET A 60 11.00 0.15 6.43
N ASP A 61 11.67 -0.13 5.31
CA ASP A 61 11.18 0.24 3.99
C ASP A 61 10.00 -0.65 3.54
N GLY A 62 9.36 -0.25 2.43
CA GLY A 62 8.17 -0.94 1.96
C GLY A 62 8.42 -2.38 1.52
N ILE A 63 9.57 -2.68 0.93
CA ILE A 63 9.89 -4.04 0.47
C ILE A 63 10.03 -4.97 1.67
N GLN A 64 10.74 -4.52 2.70
CA GLN A 64 10.92 -5.28 3.93
C GLN A 64 9.58 -5.50 4.61
N ALA A 65 8.72 -4.47 4.64
CA ALA A 65 7.37 -4.59 5.21
C ALA A 65 6.51 -5.59 4.43
N VAL A 66 6.60 -5.62 3.10
CA VAL A 66 5.89 -6.62 2.28
C VAL A 66 6.30 -8.03 2.68
N ARG A 67 7.60 -8.27 2.84
CA ARG A 67 8.10 -9.60 3.25
C ARG A 67 7.54 -10.01 4.60
N GLU A 68 7.52 -9.07 5.56
CA GLU A 68 7.00 -9.35 6.90
C GLU A 68 5.48 -9.60 6.90
N ILE A 69 4.75 -8.81 6.14
CA ILE A 69 3.29 -8.99 6.01
C ILE A 69 2.96 -10.32 5.35
N LYS A 70 3.71 -10.72 4.32
CA LYS A 70 3.49 -12.00 3.64
C LYS A 70 3.81 -13.21 4.55
N LYS A 71 4.68 -13.05 5.52
CA LYS A 71 4.93 -14.09 6.53
C LYS A 71 3.73 -14.25 7.47
N ILE A 72 3.02 -13.17 7.75
CA ILE A 72 1.84 -13.17 8.61
C ILE A 72 0.65 -13.77 7.86
N ASP A 73 0.45 -13.34 6.62
CA ASP A 73 -0.66 -13.80 5.76
C ASP A 73 -0.18 -13.87 4.31
N GLY A 74 0.03 -15.09 3.82
CA GLY A 74 0.48 -15.32 2.45
C GLY A 74 -0.49 -14.83 1.38
N ASN A 75 -1.74 -14.58 1.75
CA ASN A 75 -2.77 -14.07 0.83
C ASN A 75 -2.93 -12.54 0.90
N ALA A 76 -2.10 -11.85 1.68
CA ALA A 76 -2.16 -10.41 1.80
C ALA A 76 -2.03 -9.74 0.43
N THR A 77 -2.87 -8.75 0.16
CA THR A 77 -2.87 -8.01 -1.10
C THR A 77 -2.23 -6.66 -0.88
N ILE A 78 -1.16 -6.38 -1.63
CA ILE A 78 -0.35 -5.17 -1.46
C ILE A 78 -0.11 -4.52 -2.81
N ILE A 79 -0.34 -3.21 -2.90
CA ILE A 79 0.03 -2.37 -4.03
C ILE A 79 1.13 -1.44 -3.57
N MET A 80 2.24 -1.40 -4.32
CA MET A 80 3.36 -0.50 -3.99
C MET A 80 3.16 0.86 -4.63
N CYS A 81 3.66 1.91 -3.97
CA CYS A 81 3.78 3.24 -4.57
C CYS A 81 5.27 3.55 -4.70
N SER A 82 5.71 3.87 -5.91
CA SER A 82 7.12 4.13 -6.18
C SER A 82 7.32 5.51 -6.77
N ALA A 83 8.50 6.09 -6.55
CA ALA A 83 8.93 7.27 -7.28
C ALA A 83 9.45 6.85 -8.66
N MET A 84 9.52 7.78 -9.59
CA MET A 84 10.14 7.52 -10.90
C MET A 84 11.61 7.13 -10.69
N GLY A 85 12.07 6.19 -11.47
CA GLY A 85 13.46 5.72 -11.37
C GLY A 85 13.69 4.58 -10.39
N GLN A 86 12.63 4.03 -9.79
CA GLN A 86 12.75 2.94 -8.82
C GLN A 86 12.38 1.57 -9.41
N GLN A 87 12.63 1.35 -10.71
CA GLN A 87 12.22 0.12 -11.38
C GLN A 87 12.79 -1.14 -10.73
N ALA A 88 14.06 -1.12 -10.33
CA ALA A 88 14.67 -2.28 -9.67
C ALA A 88 13.98 -2.61 -8.35
N MET A 89 13.59 -1.59 -7.59
CA MET A 89 12.89 -1.77 -6.32
C MET A 89 11.46 -2.27 -6.53
N VAL A 90 10.81 -1.82 -7.60
CA VAL A 90 9.47 -2.30 -7.97
C VAL A 90 9.54 -3.80 -8.28
N ILE A 91 10.51 -4.23 -9.07
CA ILE A 91 10.70 -5.65 -9.41
C ILE A 91 10.93 -6.46 -8.13
N GLU A 92 11.78 -5.97 -7.25
CA GLU A 92 12.05 -6.64 -5.97
C GLU A 92 10.78 -6.74 -5.11
N SER A 93 9.96 -5.71 -5.08
CA SER A 93 8.72 -5.73 -4.31
C SER A 93 7.68 -6.71 -4.86
N ILE A 94 7.61 -6.84 -6.19
CA ILE A 94 6.73 -7.84 -6.82
C ILE A 94 7.22 -9.25 -6.50
N GLN A 95 8.53 -9.47 -6.56
CA GLN A 95 9.12 -10.76 -6.17
C GLN A 95 8.86 -11.07 -4.69
N ALA A 96 8.79 -10.06 -3.85
CA ALA A 96 8.49 -10.22 -2.43
C ALA A 96 7.00 -10.52 -2.18
N GLY A 97 6.14 -10.30 -3.17
CA GLY A 97 4.73 -10.66 -3.09
C GLY A 97 3.71 -9.54 -3.34
N ALA A 98 4.15 -8.34 -3.68
CA ALA A 98 3.22 -7.26 -4.04
C ALA A 98 2.48 -7.62 -5.34
N LYS A 99 1.23 -7.21 -5.45
CA LYS A 99 0.38 -7.54 -6.60
C LYS A 99 0.49 -6.56 -7.75
N ASP A 100 0.77 -5.29 -7.46
CA ASP A 100 0.81 -4.24 -8.47
C ASP A 100 1.60 -3.06 -7.92
N PHE A 101 1.81 -2.05 -8.74
CA PHE A 101 2.49 -0.83 -8.32
C PHE A 101 1.87 0.40 -9.00
N ILE A 102 2.05 1.56 -8.39
CA ILE A 102 1.63 2.85 -8.89
C ILE A 102 2.83 3.80 -8.80
N VAL A 103 3.11 4.56 -9.87
CA VAL A 103 4.26 5.47 -9.92
C VAL A 103 3.80 6.88 -9.55
N LYS A 104 4.53 7.53 -8.64
CA LYS A 104 4.30 8.95 -8.27
C LYS A 104 4.99 9.88 -9.28
N PRO A 105 4.38 11.01 -9.65
CA PRO A 105 3.03 11.44 -9.27
C PRO A 105 1.97 10.65 -10.03
N PHE A 106 0.85 10.34 -9.37
CA PHE A 106 -0.22 9.54 -9.97
C PHE A 106 -1.49 10.35 -10.15
N GLN A 107 -2.34 9.90 -11.07
CA GLN A 107 -3.69 10.41 -11.25
C GLN A 107 -4.65 9.60 -10.38
N ALA A 108 -5.75 10.21 -9.94
CA ALA A 108 -6.74 9.54 -9.10
C ALA A 108 -7.31 8.28 -9.78
N ASP A 109 -7.59 8.36 -11.07
CA ASP A 109 -8.14 7.23 -11.83
C ASP A 109 -7.15 6.06 -11.91
N ARG A 110 -5.84 6.32 -11.92
CA ARG A 110 -4.84 5.25 -11.91
C ARG A 110 -4.86 4.49 -10.57
N VAL A 111 -5.02 5.21 -9.46
CA VAL A 111 -5.12 4.59 -8.13
C VAL A 111 -6.36 3.71 -8.06
N VAL A 112 -7.50 4.24 -8.46
CA VAL A 112 -8.78 3.51 -8.44
C VAL A 112 -8.72 2.28 -9.33
N GLU A 113 -8.16 2.41 -10.54
CA GLU A 113 -8.00 1.29 -11.47
C GLU A 113 -7.20 0.15 -10.84
N ALA A 114 -6.05 0.48 -10.23
CA ALA A 114 -5.19 -0.52 -9.60
C ALA A 114 -5.92 -1.23 -8.45
N VAL A 115 -6.62 -0.47 -7.62
CA VAL A 115 -7.36 -1.03 -6.48
C VAL A 115 -8.48 -1.95 -6.95
N LYS A 116 -9.28 -1.50 -7.91
CA LYS A 116 -10.39 -2.32 -8.46
C LYS A 116 -9.89 -3.61 -9.09
N LYS A 117 -8.73 -3.57 -9.71
CA LYS A 117 -8.15 -4.74 -10.37
C LYS A 117 -7.78 -5.83 -9.38
N VAL A 118 -7.37 -5.48 -8.17
CA VAL A 118 -6.89 -6.47 -7.18
C VAL A 118 -7.91 -6.84 -6.12
N ILE A 119 -8.84 -5.96 -5.75
CA ILE A 119 -9.84 -6.27 -4.73
C ILE A 119 -11.29 -5.97 -5.14
N GLY A 120 -11.49 -5.40 -6.31
CA GLY A 120 -12.84 -5.02 -6.77
C GLY A 120 -13.26 -3.67 -6.19
#